data_eb9053f8dca97ea6229814c836101153
#
_entry.id   eb9053f8dca97ea6229814c836101153
#
_cell.length_a   1.000
_cell.length_b   1.000
_cell.length_c   1.000
_cell.angle_alpha   90.00
_cell.angle_beta   90.00
_cell.angle_gamma   90.00
#
_symmetry.space_group_name_H-M   'P 1'
#
loop_
_entity.id
_entity.type
_entity.pdbx_description
1 polymer ?
#
loop_
_entity_poly.entity_id
_entity_poly.type
_entity_poly.pdbx_seq_one_letter_code
_entity_poly.pdbx_strand_id
1 'polypeptide(L)'
;MHSSRKGSGRNGSDVLVIGGGIIGLVTAWQAARRGLRTVLADPAPGGGAAQVAAGMLAPVTELHYGEESLLGLGLASAERYPQFAAELADATGGTDIGYRACGTLAVALDADDRLHLRELHALQRRCGLESEWLTGRECRRLEPMLAPGVRGGLRVDGDHQVDPRRLAAALLAACEGAGVTIHRTAAERLLVTADRAAGAVLDDGTELRADQVVLAAGSLSGRLAGVPPEVVAPVRPVKGQVLRLTVPAAYAPFLSRTVRAVVRGSHVYLVPRENGELVVGATSEELGWDTTVTAGGVYELLRDAHELVPGITELPLTETRAGLRPGSPDNAPLLGPTDLPGLHLATGHYRNGVLLTPLTGEVMAELLTTGELPDIARPFTPRRFSAARQESFA
;
A
#
# COMPACT_ATOMS: atom_id res chain seq x y z
N MET A 1 18.86 -39.97 4.20
CA MET A 1 17.83 -40.68 3.43
C MET A 1 16.84 -39.66 2.92
N HIS A 2 17.01 -39.20 1.64
CA HIS A 2 16.12 -38.28 0.99
C HIS A 2 14.89 -39.05 0.49
N SER A 3 13.74 -38.81 1.13
CA SER A 3 12.46 -39.30 0.62
C SER A 3 11.98 -38.36 -0.48
N SER A 4 12.20 -38.76 -1.73
CA SER A 4 11.57 -38.15 -2.90
C SER A 4 10.08 -38.44 -2.86
N ARG A 5 9.26 -37.44 -2.50
CA ARG A 5 7.81 -37.48 -2.75
C ARG A 5 7.58 -37.49 -4.27
N LYS A 6 7.31 -38.67 -4.83
CA LYS A 6 6.79 -38.83 -6.19
C LYS A 6 5.45 -38.12 -6.31
N GLY A 7 5.35 -37.18 -7.26
CA GLY A 7 4.14 -36.45 -7.59
C GLY A 7 3.03 -37.38 -8.06
N SER A 8 1.97 -37.46 -7.26
CA SER A 8 0.65 -37.86 -7.77
C SER A 8 0.13 -36.71 -8.62
N GLY A 9 -0.32 -36.96 -9.84
CA GLY A 9 -0.85 -35.93 -10.76
C GLY A 9 -2.04 -35.18 -10.17
N ARG A 10 -1.76 -34.08 -9.45
CA ARG A 10 -2.75 -33.11 -9.03
C ARG A 10 -2.94 -32.10 -10.15
N ASN A 11 -4.13 -32.12 -10.77
CA ASN A 11 -4.57 -31.12 -11.76
C ASN A 11 -4.89 -29.77 -11.06
N GLY A 12 -3.91 -29.13 -10.39
CA GLY A 12 -4.13 -27.86 -9.71
C GLY A 12 -2.83 -27.18 -9.29
N SER A 13 -2.87 -25.89 -9.01
CA SER A 13 -1.79 -25.12 -8.42
C SER A 13 -1.74 -25.33 -6.89
N ASP A 14 -0.61 -24.99 -6.27
CA ASP A 14 -0.52 -24.99 -4.81
C ASP A 14 -1.20 -23.75 -4.25
N VAL A 15 -1.08 -22.60 -4.94
CA VAL A 15 -1.64 -21.30 -4.54
C VAL A 15 -2.32 -20.63 -5.72
N LEU A 16 -3.53 -20.12 -5.51
CA LEU A 16 -4.20 -19.15 -6.36
C LEU A 16 -4.26 -17.79 -5.65
N VAL A 17 -3.71 -16.74 -6.26
CA VAL A 17 -3.84 -15.35 -5.79
C VAL A 17 -4.89 -14.65 -6.63
N ILE A 18 -5.94 -14.13 -5.99
CA ILE A 18 -7.01 -13.35 -6.62
C ILE A 18 -6.74 -11.87 -6.36
N GLY A 19 -6.42 -11.14 -7.42
CA GLY A 19 -6.03 -9.72 -7.39
C GLY A 19 -4.54 -9.53 -7.66
N GLY A 20 -4.24 -8.74 -8.70
CA GLY A 20 -2.91 -8.44 -9.21
C GLY A 20 -2.42 -7.02 -8.88
N GLY A 21 -2.91 -6.40 -7.80
CA GLY A 21 -2.28 -5.21 -7.21
C GLY A 21 -0.93 -5.55 -6.57
N ILE A 22 -0.19 -4.55 -6.05
CA ILE A 22 1.15 -4.76 -5.47
C ILE A 22 1.17 -5.83 -4.38
N ILE A 23 0.11 -5.93 -3.58
CA ILE A 23 -0.01 -6.93 -2.51
C ILE A 23 -0.20 -8.35 -3.06
N GLY A 24 -1.05 -8.52 -4.07
CA GLY A 24 -1.21 -9.83 -4.72
C GLY A 24 0.04 -10.24 -5.48
N LEU A 25 0.67 -9.30 -6.21
CA LEU A 25 1.90 -9.55 -6.94
C LEU A 25 3.06 -9.94 -6.01
N VAL A 26 3.29 -9.21 -4.91
CA VAL A 26 4.36 -9.58 -3.97
C VAL A 26 4.09 -10.91 -3.29
N THR A 27 2.82 -11.22 -2.97
CA THR A 27 2.42 -12.52 -2.41
C THR A 27 2.71 -13.65 -3.40
N ALA A 28 2.31 -13.49 -4.66
CA ALA A 28 2.54 -14.48 -5.71
C ALA A 28 4.03 -14.69 -5.98
N TRP A 29 4.80 -13.62 -6.09
CA TRP A 29 6.24 -13.66 -6.30
C TRP A 29 6.97 -14.39 -5.17
N GLN A 30 6.70 -14.02 -3.92
CA GLN A 30 7.34 -14.63 -2.76
C GLN A 30 6.92 -16.10 -2.55
N ALA A 31 5.68 -16.46 -2.87
CA ALA A 31 5.22 -17.85 -2.85
C ALA A 31 5.96 -18.69 -3.93
N ALA A 32 6.08 -18.18 -5.15
CA ALA A 32 6.81 -18.84 -6.23
C ALA A 32 8.31 -19.01 -5.92
N ARG A 33 8.97 -18.00 -5.33
CA ARG A 33 10.36 -18.08 -4.87
C ARG A 33 10.59 -19.17 -3.83
N ARG A 34 9.56 -19.53 -3.06
CA ARG A 34 9.59 -20.63 -2.09
C ARG A 34 9.22 -21.99 -2.71
N GLY A 35 9.07 -22.04 -4.03
CA GLY A 35 8.83 -23.28 -4.80
C GLY A 35 7.37 -23.71 -4.91
N LEU A 36 6.41 -22.84 -4.54
CA LEU A 36 4.99 -23.12 -4.71
C LEU A 36 4.55 -22.83 -6.16
N ARG A 37 3.80 -23.75 -6.77
CA ARG A 37 3.17 -23.54 -8.07
C ARG A 37 2.06 -22.51 -7.91
N THR A 38 2.34 -21.29 -8.33
CA THR A 38 1.49 -20.13 -8.08
C THR A 38 0.79 -19.67 -9.35
N VAL A 39 -0.51 -19.43 -9.22
CA VAL A 39 -1.37 -18.84 -10.24
C VAL A 39 -1.90 -17.50 -9.71
N LEU A 40 -1.96 -16.49 -10.55
CA LEU A 40 -2.54 -15.19 -10.24
C LEU A 40 -3.65 -14.87 -11.23
N ALA A 41 -4.81 -14.43 -10.74
CA ALA A 41 -5.95 -14.01 -11.56
C ALA A 41 -6.28 -12.53 -11.28
N ASP A 42 -6.17 -11.68 -12.33
CA ASP A 42 -6.52 -10.26 -12.31
C ASP A 42 -6.66 -9.74 -13.75
N PRO A 43 -7.70 -8.97 -14.10
CA PRO A 43 -7.89 -8.46 -15.46
C PRO A 43 -6.83 -7.45 -15.90
N ALA A 44 -6.19 -6.77 -14.93
CA ALA A 44 -5.18 -5.73 -15.18
C ALA A 44 -4.05 -5.76 -14.14
N PRO A 45 -3.19 -6.83 -14.12
CA PRO A 45 -2.11 -6.95 -13.14
C PRO A 45 -1.17 -5.75 -13.16
N GLY A 46 -0.77 -5.28 -11.97
CA GLY A 46 -0.01 -4.03 -11.80
C GLY A 46 -0.89 -2.78 -11.70
N GLY A 47 -2.21 -2.92 -11.86
CA GLY A 47 -3.19 -1.84 -11.73
C GLY A 47 -3.58 -1.51 -10.28
N GLY A 48 -4.82 -1.02 -10.13
CA GLY A 48 -5.42 -0.74 -8.82
C GLY A 48 -4.86 0.49 -8.10
N ALA A 49 -4.92 0.47 -6.77
CA ALA A 49 -4.59 1.62 -5.91
C ALA A 49 -3.13 2.10 -6.06
N ALA A 50 -2.20 1.24 -6.45
CA ALA A 50 -0.79 1.60 -6.68
C ALA A 50 -0.63 2.68 -7.77
N GLN A 51 -1.52 2.71 -8.75
CA GLN A 51 -1.48 3.68 -9.85
C GLN A 51 -1.72 5.13 -9.41
N VAL A 52 -2.36 5.31 -8.24
CA VAL A 52 -2.67 6.63 -7.64
C VAL A 52 -1.92 6.88 -6.33
N ALA A 53 -1.19 5.90 -5.82
CA ALA A 53 -0.43 6.05 -4.59
C ALA A 53 0.79 6.97 -4.79
N ALA A 54 1.11 7.75 -3.75
CA ALA A 54 2.31 8.59 -3.75
C ALA A 54 3.59 7.82 -3.41
N GLY A 55 3.48 6.66 -2.78
CA GLY A 55 4.64 5.82 -2.46
C GLY A 55 5.48 6.28 -1.29
N MET A 56 4.90 6.99 -0.36
CA MET A 56 5.56 7.31 0.90
C MET A 56 5.77 6.03 1.72
N LEU A 57 6.97 5.89 2.29
CA LEU A 57 7.38 4.86 3.23
C LEU A 57 7.62 5.54 4.56
N ALA A 58 6.53 5.91 5.22
CA ALA A 58 6.54 6.94 6.25
C ALA A 58 5.84 6.50 7.55
N PRO A 59 6.29 5.41 8.20
CA PRO A 59 5.64 4.90 9.41
C PRO A 59 5.68 5.89 10.58
N VAL A 60 6.64 6.81 10.59
CA VAL A 60 6.81 7.78 11.68
C VAL A 60 5.95 9.03 11.48
N THR A 61 5.98 9.65 10.28
CA THR A 61 5.17 10.84 10.01
C THR A 61 3.71 10.54 9.69
N GLU A 62 3.35 9.29 9.42
CA GLU A 62 1.97 8.81 9.25
C GLU A 62 1.40 8.12 10.49
N LEU A 63 2.07 8.22 11.63
CA LEU A 63 1.55 7.73 12.90
C LEU A 63 0.30 8.52 13.32
N HIS A 64 -0.79 7.80 13.60
CA HIS A 64 -2.05 8.36 14.09
C HIS A 64 -2.38 7.79 15.48
N TYR A 65 -3.05 8.60 16.30
CA TYR A 65 -3.60 8.13 17.56
C TYR A 65 -4.60 7.00 17.31
N GLY A 66 -4.48 5.92 18.08
CA GLY A 66 -5.32 4.72 17.96
C GLY A 66 -4.87 3.72 16.89
N GLU A 67 -3.82 4.04 16.11
CA GLU A 67 -3.22 3.14 15.11
C GLU A 67 -1.82 2.64 15.55
N GLU A 68 -1.48 2.71 16.85
CA GLU A 68 -0.14 2.36 17.38
C GLU A 68 0.21 0.88 17.13
N SER A 69 -0.78 -0.01 17.09
CA SER A 69 -0.56 -1.43 16.75
C SER A 69 0.01 -1.62 15.34
N LEU A 70 -0.34 -0.71 14.41
CA LEU A 70 0.15 -0.72 13.03
C LEU A 70 1.61 -0.23 12.91
N LEU A 71 2.08 0.57 13.89
CA LEU A 71 3.43 1.14 13.88
C LEU A 71 4.51 0.06 13.80
N GLY A 72 4.42 -0.99 14.63
CA GLY A 72 5.40 -2.08 14.63
C GLY A 72 5.50 -2.79 13.27
N LEU A 73 4.35 -3.02 12.64
CA LEU A 73 4.29 -3.61 11.29
C LEU A 73 4.90 -2.66 10.25
N GLY A 74 4.59 -1.36 10.34
CA GLY A 74 5.11 -0.31 9.45
C GLY A 74 6.62 -0.16 9.53
N LEU A 75 7.19 -0.08 10.74
CA LEU A 75 8.63 0.03 10.96
C LEU A 75 9.37 -1.20 10.43
N ALA A 76 8.89 -2.40 10.78
CA ALA A 76 9.48 -3.65 10.32
C ALA A 76 9.45 -3.78 8.79
N SER A 77 8.42 -3.25 8.13
CA SER A 77 8.34 -3.24 6.67
C SER A 77 9.26 -2.19 6.04
N ALA A 78 9.35 -0.99 6.63
CA ALA A 78 10.25 0.07 6.16
C ALA A 78 11.72 -0.37 6.20
N GLU A 79 12.12 -1.06 7.26
CA GLU A 79 13.48 -1.60 7.42
C GLU A 79 13.85 -2.59 6.30
N ARG A 80 12.88 -3.32 5.76
CA ARG A 80 13.09 -4.31 4.68
C ARG A 80 13.26 -3.69 3.30
N TYR A 81 12.83 -2.44 3.11
CA TYR A 81 12.76 -1.85 1.78
C TYR A 81 14.08 -1.82 1.00
N PRO A 82 15.25 -1.47 1.61
CA PRO A 82 16.52 -1.48 0.89
C PRO A 82 16.87 -2.85 0.31
N GLN A 83 16.73 -3.91 1.13
CA GLN A 83 16.99 -5.27 0.68
C GLN A 83 15.96 -5.73 -0.34
N PHE A 84 14.69 -5.47 -0.11
CA PHE A 84 13.60 -5.81 -1.03
C PHE A 84 13.78 -5.16 -2.41
N ALA A 85 14.22 -3.89 -2.45
CA ALA A 85 14.51 -3.19 -3.70
C ALA A 85 15.67 -3.86 -4.46
N ALA A 86 16.73 -4.28 -3.75
CA ALA A 86 17.86 -5.00 -4.34
C ALA A 86 17.44 -6.38 -4.87
N GLU A 87 16.69 -7.16 -4.09
CA GLU A 87 16.19 -8.48 -4.51
C GLU A 87 15.29 -8.39 -5.74
N LEU A 88 14.47 -7.34 -5.83
CA LEU A 88 13.57 -7.11 -6.96
C LEU A 88 14.35 -6.68 -8.21
N ALA A 89 15.38 -5.84 -8.04
CA ALA A 89 16.29 -5.48 -9.13
C ALA A 89 17.02 -6.72 -9.67
N ASP A 90 17.55 -7.58 -8.81
CA ASP A 90 18.22 -8.82 -9.21
C ASP A 90 17.24 -9.74 -9.98
N ALA A 91 16.01 -9.89 -9.50
CA ALA A 91 14.98 -10.73 -10.13
C ALA A 91 14.51 -10.21 -11.51
N THR A 92 14.73 -8.92 -11.78
CA THR A 92 14.21 -8.25 -13.00
C THR A 92 15.30 -7.71 -13.92
N GLY A 93 16.56 -8.11 -13.69
CA GLY A 93 17.69 -7.68 -14.54
C GLY A 93 18.06 -6.20 -14.37
N GLY A 94 17.91 -5.65 -13.17
CA GLY A 94 18.33 -4.29 -12.83
C GLY A 94 17.23 -3.24 -12.85
N THR A 95 15.95 -3.63 -12.83
CA THR A 95 14.84 -2.66 -12.77
C THR A 95 14.86 -1.89 -11.46
N ASP A 96 15.04 -0.57 -11.56
CA ASP A 96 14.96 0.34 -10.42
C ASP A 96 13.49 0.70 -10.12
N ILE A 97 13.05 0.48 -8.89
CA ILE A 97 11.70 0.82 -8.41
C ILE A 97 11.57 2.27 -7.93
N GLY A 98 12.60 3.08 -8.05
CA GLY A 98 12.61 4.47 -7.58
C GLY A 98 12.61 4.59 -6.05
N TYR A 99 13.25 3.64 -5.34
CA TYR A 99 13.44 3.76 -3.90
C TYR A 99 14.43 4.89 -3.59
N ARG A 100 14.04 5.82 -2.71
CA ARG A 100 14.87 6.95 -2.30
C ARG A 100 14.87 7.11 -0.79
N ALA A 101 16.04 7.00 -0.20
CA ALA A 101 16.29 7.28 1.22
C ALA A 101 16.45 8.79 1.44
N CYS A 102 15.40 9.57 1.20
CA CYS A 102 15.46 11.04 1.18
C CYS A 102 14.95 11.73 2.46
N GLY A 103 14.33 10.98 3.35
CA GLY A 103 13.66 11.55 4.52
C GLY A 103 12.34 12.26 4.19
N THR A 104 11.62 12.66 5.25
CA THR A 104 10.38 13.41 5.17
C THR A 104 10.44 14.64 6.08
N LEU A 105 9.86 15.75 5.63
CA LEU A 105 9.69 16.98 6.37
C LEU A 105 8.19 17.28 6.52
N ALA A 106 7.65 17.16 7.73
CA ALA A 106 6.29 17.59 8.05
C ALA A 106 6.33 19.04 8.57
N VAL A 107 5.59 19.96 7.96
CA VAL A 107 5.65 21.39 8.28
C VAL A 107 4.32 21.95 8.73
N ALA A 108 4.37 23.04 9.48
CA ALA A 108 3.22 23.79 9.99
C ALA A 108 3.21 25.22 9.42
N LEU A 109 2.05 25.68 8.97
CA LEU A 109 1.85 27.03 8.41
C LEU A 109 1.32 28.02 9.47
N ASP A 110 0.46 27.56 10.36
CA ASP A 110 -0.13 28.40 11.40
C ASP A 110 0.10 27.86 12.83
N ALA A 111 -0.59 28.42 13.81
CA ALA A 111 -0.44 28.06 15.22
C ALA A 111 -1.08 26.70 15.54
N ASP A 112 -2.22 26.41 14.92
CA ASP A 112 -2.99 25.17 15.13
C ASP A 112 -2.26 23.98 14.48
N ASP A 113 -1.77 24.14 13.27
CA ASP A 113 -0.90 23.15 12.59
C ASP A 113 0.35 22.85 13.43
N ARG A 114 0.94 23.93 14.02
CA ARG A 114 2.12 23.77 14.87
C ARG A 114 1.81 23.02 16.15
N LEU A 115 0.62 23.23 16.74
CA LEU A 115 0.18 22.50 17.92
C LEU A 115 -0.01 21.02 17.57
N HIS A 116 -0.70 20.73 16.47
CA HIS A 116 -0.89 19.38 15.96
C HIS A 116 0.45 18.63 15.75
N LEU A 117 1.42 19.27 15.09
CA LEU A 117 2.74 18.66 14.93
C LEU A 117 3.50 18.45 16.24
N ARG A 118 3.31 19.30 17.26
CA ARG A 118 3.91 19.10 18.58
C ARG A 118 3.31 17.90 19.31
N GLU A 119 2.01 17.71 19.19
CA GLU A 119 1.32 16.55 19.74
C GLU A 119 1.81 15.26 19.05
N LEU A 120 1.92 15.27 17.72
CA LEU A 120 2.48 14.17 16.95
C LEU A 120 3.93 13.88 17.39
N HIS A 121 4.78 14.91 17.53
CA HIS A 121 6.15 14.74 18.00
C HIS A 121 6.20 14.13 19.41
N ALA A 122 5.31 14.57 20.31
CA ALA A 122 5.22 14.00 21.66
C ALA A 122 4.80 12.52 21.62
N LEU A 123 3.86 12.14 20.72
CA LEU A 123 3.47 10.75 20.48
C LEU A 123 4.65 9.93 19.95
N GLN A 124 5.34 10.41 18.92
CA GLN A 124 6.51 9.76 18.34
C GLN A 124 7.58 9.48 19.41
N ARG A 125 7.89 10.47 20.26
CA ARG A 125 8.85 10.29 21.36
C ARG A 125 8.40 9.26 22.38
N ARG A 126 7.10 9.22 22.74
CA ARG A 126 6.57 8.18 23.64
C ARG A 126 6.70 6.77 23.04
N CYS A 127 6.58 6.66 21.71
CA CYS A 127 6.80 5.42 20.99
C CYS A 127 8.27 5.09 20.71
N GLY A 128 9.22 5.90 21.20
CA GLY A 128 10.67 5.69 21.00
C GLY A 128 11.15 5.99 19.58
N LEU A 129 10.39 6.78 18.80
CA LEU A 129 10.71 7.11 17.42
C LEU A 129 11.62 8.34 17.32
N GLU A 130 12.50 8.33 16.33
CA GLU A 130 13.38 9.45 16.04
C GLU A 130 12.69 10.47 15.14
N SER A 131 12.57 11.70 15.65
CA SER A 131 12.11 12.87 14.90
C SER A 131 12.72 14.13 15.49
N GLU A 132 13.06 15.09 14.65
CA GLU A 132 13.71 16.34 15.07
C GLU A 132 12.77 17.53 14.82
N TRP A 133 12.56 18.33 15.87
CA TRP A 133 11.82 19.58 15.76
C TRP A 133 12.69 20.67 15.16
N LEU A 134 12.21 21.29 14.08
CA LEU A 134 12.88 22.39 13.37
C LEU A 134 12.07 23.69 13.48
N THR A 135 12.80 24.81 13.50
CA THR A 135 12.20 26.15 13.27
C THR A 135 11.83 26.33 11.80
N GLY A 136 10.92 27.27 11.49
CA GLY A 136 10.56 27.57 10.10
C GLY A 136 11.75 28.01 9.24
N ARG A 137 12.77 28.66 9.83
CA ARG A 137 14.02 29.02 9.14
C ARG A 137 14.84 27.77 8.78
N GLU A 138 14.93 26.81 9.67
CA GLU A 138 15.63 25.53 9.41
C GLU A 138 14.90 24.69 8.37
N CYS A 139 13.56 24.62 8.42
CA CYS A 139 12.76 23.98 7.38
C CYS A 139 13.06 24.57 6.00
N ARG A 140 13.04 25.91 5.86
CA ARG A 140 13.34 26.59 4.59
C ARG A 140 14.80 26.48 4.16
N ARG A 141 15.73 26.26 5.06
CA ARG A 141 17.13 25.97 4.69
C ARG A 141 17.26 24.57 4.08
N LEU A 142 16.45 23.61 4.57
CA LEU A 142 16.42 22.25 4.01
C LEU A 142 15.65 22.20 2.68
N GLU A 143 14.54 22.91 2.59
CA GLU A 143 13.68 22.98 1.40
C GLU A 143 13.41 24.47 1.07
N PRO A 144 14.24 25.10 0.22
CA PRO A 144 14.16 26.53 -0.07
C PRO A 144 12.87 26.97 -0.77
N MET A 145 12.16 26.05 -1.41
CA MET A 145 10.89 26.34 -2.10
C MET A 145 9.69 26.45 -1.15
N LEU A 146 9.86 26.13 0.16
CA LEU A 146 8.81 26.30 1.15
C LEU A 146 8.40 27.75 1.33
N ALA A 147 7.11 27.96 1.54
CA ALA A 147 6.54 29.29 1.78
C ALA A 147 7.21 30.01 2.96
N PRO A 148 7.38 31.34 2.87
CA PRO A 148 7.93 32.14 3.98
C PRO A 148 7.13 32.00 5.29
N GLY A 149 5.83 31.68 5.18
CA GLY A 149 4.90 31.50 6.31
C GLY A 149 5.13 30.23 7.13
N VAL A 150 5.96 29.28 6.70
CA VAL A 150 6.26 28.06 7.47
C VAL A 150 6.86 28.40 8.84
N ARG A 151 6.19 27.94 9.92
CA ARG A 151 6.49 28.31 11.31
C ARG A 151 7.31 27.27 12.06
N GLY A 152 7.48 26.09 11.49
CA GLY A 152 8.24 24.98 12.07
C GLY A 152 7.90 23.65 11.41
N GLY A 153 8.56 22.59 11.84
CA GLY A 153 8.32 21.28 11.28
C GLY A 153 9.01 20.16 12.04
N LEU A 154 8.75 18.95 11.60
CA LEU A 154 9.40 17.72 12.05
C LEU A 154 10.20 17.11 10.90
N ARG A 155 11.49 16.91 11.11
CA ARG A 155 12.34 16.12 10.22
C ARG A 155 12.35 14.68 10.69
N VAL A 156 12.10 13.76 9.77
CA VAL A 156 12.19 12.31 9.99
C VAL A 156 13.03 11.73 8.87
N ASP A 157 14.28 11.38 9.20
CA ASP A 157 15.24 10.89 8.20
C ASP A 157 14.97 9.43 7.79
N GLY A 158 14.27 8.64 8.62
CA GLY A 158 13.89 7.26 8.34
C GLY A 158 12.62 7.07 7.49
N ASP A 159 11.86 8.13 7.24
CA ASP A 159 10.69 8.08 6.37
C ASP A 159 11.09 8.38 4.92
N HIS A 160 10.92 7.41 4.04
CA HIS A 160 11.44 7.40 2.67
C HIS A 160 10.34 7.40 1.62
N GLN A 161 10.68 7.04 0.37
CA GLN A 161 9.71 6.88 -0.70
C GLN A 161 10.14 5.83 -1.74
N VAL A 162 9.17 5.35 -2.51
CA VAL A 162 9.35 4.49 -3.69
C VAL A 162 8.37 4.95 -4.77
N ASP A 163 8.62 4.64 -6.04
CA ASP A 163 7.63 4.85 -7.09
C ASP A 163 6.68 3.64 -7.17
N PRO A 164 5.40 3.77 -6.78
CA PRO A 164 4.48 2.63 -6.76
C PRO A 164 4.16 2.06 -8.14
N ARG A 165 4.26 2.86 -9.20
CA ARG A 165 4.03 2.40 -10.58
C ARG A 165 5.21 1.55 -11.05
N ARG A 166 6.43 2.00 -10.79
CA ARG A 166 7.65 1.24 -11.07
C ARG A 166 7.71 -0.04 -10.23
N LEU A 167 7.33 0.04 -8.95
CA LEU A 167 7.22 -1.11 -8.06
C LEU A 167 6.23 -2.15 -8.60
N ALA A 168 5.03 -1.73 -9.03
CA ALA A 168 4.03 -2.64 -9.59
C ALA A 168 4.52 -3.33 -10.87
N ALA A 169 5.17 -2.57 -11.76
CA ALA A 169 5.74 -3.12 -12.99
C ALA A 169 6.87 -4.11 -12.72
N ALA A 170 7.77 -3.79 -11.78
CA ALA A 170 8.86 -4.68 -11.38
C ALA A 170 8.34 -5.97 -10.72
N LEU A 171 7.34 -5.87 -9.84
CA LEU A 171 6.71 -7.06 -9.23
C LEU A 171 6.04 -7.95 -10.28
N LEU A 172 5.38 -7.37 -11.28
CA LEU A 172 4.77 -8.14 -12.37
C LEU A 172 5.85 -8.90 -13.17
N ALA A 173 6.93 -8.22 -13.56
CA ALA A 173 8.05 -8.85 -14.24
C ALA A 173 8.73 -9.94 -13.38
N ALA A 174 8.87 -9.70 -12.09
CA ALA A 174 9.42 -10.68 -11.15
C ALA A 174 8.52 -11.92 -10.99
N CYS A 175 7.18 -11.74 -11.02
CA CYS A 175 6.24 -12.86 -11.05
C CYS A 175 6.42 -13.71 -12.32
N GLU A 176 6.49 -13.05 -13.48
CA GLU A 176 6.70 -13.73 -14.76
C GLU A 176 8.04 -14.49 -14.79
N GLY A 177 9.12 -13.85 -14.31
CA GLY A 177 10.45 -14.45 -14.20
C GLY A 177 10.52 -15.63 -13.21
N ALA A 178 9.70 -15.62 -12.16
CA ALA A 178 9.60 -16.69 -11.17
C ALA A 178 8.64 -17.84 -11.61
N GLY A 179 8.04 -17.77 -12.80
CA GLY A 179 7.14 -18.80 -13.32
C GLY A 179 5.73 -18.77 -12.75
N VAL A 180 5.27 -17.64 -12.22
CA VAL A 180 3.86 -17.45 -11.84
C VAL A 180 3.00 -17.47 -13.12
N THR A 181 1.98 -18.32 -13.15
CA THR A 181 1.00 -18.31 -14.25
C THR A 181 0.01 -17.18 -14.03
N ILE A 182 -0.07 -16.24 -14.97
CA ILE A 182 -0.93 -15.06 -14.86
C ILE A 182 -2.13 -15.18 -15.80
N HIS A 183 -3.34 -15.24 -15.24
CA HIS A 183 -4.60 -15.11 -15.97
C HIS A 183 -5.05 -13.65 -15.93
N ARG A 184 -5.11 -13.01 -17.11
CA ARG A 184 -5.57 -11.62 -17.27
C ARG A 184 -7.09 -11.55 -17.39
N THR A 185 -7.76 -12.13 -16.38
CA THR A 185 -9.21 -12.36 -16.33
C THR A 185 -9.64 -12.18 -14.87
N ALA A 186 -10.81 -11.58 -14.63
CA ALA A 186 -11.31 -11.36 -13.28
C ALA A 186 -11.80 -12.67 -12.65
N ALA A 187 -11.59 -12.85 -11.35
CA ALA A 187 -12.26 -13.89 -10.59
C ALA A 187 -13.70 -13.43 -10.28
N GLU A 188 -14.70 -14.20 -10.75
CA GLU A 188 -16.12 -13.93 -10.52
C GLU A 188 -16.57 -14.47 -9.16
N ARG A 189 -16.20 -15.72 -8.85
CA ARG A 189 -16.62 -16.38 -7.60
C ARG A 189 -15.60 -17.36 -7.07
N LEU A 190 -15.60 -17.50 -5.74
CA LEU A 190 -14.80 -18.50 -5.04
C LEU A 190 -15.40 -19.90 -5.29
N LEU A 191 -14.55 -20.90 -5.53
CA LEU A 191 -14.95 -22.30 -5.51
C LEU A 191 -14.79 -22.84 -4.10
N VAL A 192 -15.87 -23.33 -3.52
CA VAL A 192 -15.88 -24.02 -2.21
C VAL A 192 -16.29 -25.47 -2.45
N THR A 193 -15.50 -26.39 -1.90
CA THR A 193 -15.74 -27.83 -1.98
C THR A 193 -15.47 -28.47 -0.61
N ALA A 194 -16.44 -29.22 -0.08
CA ALA A 194 -16.34 -29.83 1.25
C ALA A 194 -15.91 -28.83 2.34
N ASP A 195 -16.61 -27.72 2.42
CA ASP A 195 -16.38 -26.62 3.37
C ASP A 195 -14.93 -26.04 3.35
N ARG A 196 -14.31 -26.06 2.19
CA ARG A 196 -12.96 -25.56 1.97
C ARG A 196 -12.89 -24.75 0.68
N ALA A 197 -12.12 -23.66 0.67
CA ALA A 197 -11.76 -22.95 -0.55
C ALA A 197 -10.87 -23.87 -1.41
N ALA A 198 -11.24 -24.05 -2.68
CA ALA A 198 -10.62 -24.98 -3.62
C ALA A 198 -10.22 -24.33 -4.95
N GLY A 199 -10.34 -23.01 -5.06
CA GLY A 199 -10.04 -22.27 -6.28
C GLY A 199 -11.01 -21.12 -6.54
N ALA A 200 -11.13 -20.72 -7.82
CA ALA A 200 -12.08 -19.70 -8.28
C ALA A 200 -12.57 -20.02 -9.69
N VAL A 201 -13.74 -19.48 -10.03
CA VAL A 201 -14.22 -19.37 -11.40
C VAL A 201 -13.97 -17.96 -11.89
N LEU A 202 -13.39 -17.85 -13.08
CA LEU A 202 -13.16 -16.57 -13.75
C LEU A 202 -14.40 -16.14 -14.53
N ASP A 203 -14.47 -14.88 -14.93
CA ASP A 203 -15.60 -14.29 -15.67
C ASP A 203 -15.76 -14.85 -17.11
N ASP A 204 -14.72 -15.50 -17.64
CA ASP A 204 -14.78 -16.27 -18.91
C ASP A 204 -15.24 -17.73 -18.72
N GLY A 205 -15.61 -18.13 -17.52
CA GLY A 205 -16.02 -19.48 -17.14
C GLY A 205 -14.88 -20.45 -16.83
N THR A 206 -13.63 -20.03 -16.93
CA THR A 206 -12.46 -20.87 -16.60
C THR A 206 -12.46 -21.20 -15.09
N GLU A 207 -12.33 -22.49 -14.75
CA GLU A 207 -12.11 -22.93 -13.37
C GLU A 207 -10.61 -23.05 -13.06
N LEU A 208 -10.15 -22.29 -12.08
CA LEU A 208 -8.80 -22.43 -11.51
C LEU A 208 -8.88 -23.14 -10.17
N ARG A 209 -8.23 -24.31 -10.05
CA ARG A 209 -8.18 -25.08 -8.79
C ARG A 209 -6.85 -24.89 -8.10
N ALA A 210 -6.89 -24.76 -6.76
CA ALA A 210 -5.71 -24.61 -5.92
C ALA A 210 -5.91 -25.22 -4.53
N ASP A 211 -4.82 -25.64 -3.90
CA ASP A 211 -4.84 -26.12 -2.52
C ASP A 211 -5.11 -24.96 -1.52
N GLN A 212 -4.67 -23.74 -1.86
CA GLN A 212 -4.84 -22.52 -1.07
C GLN A 212 -5.23 -21.36 -1.96
N VAL A 213 -6.10 -20.48 -1.49
CA VAL A 213 -6.55 -19.28 -2.19
C VAL A 213 -6.21 -18.04 -1.35
N VAL A 214 -5.55 -17.06 -1.94
CA VAL A 214 -5.28 -15.76 -1.32
C VAL A 214 -6.14 -14.70 -1.98
N LEU A 215 -7.01 -14.04 -1.22
CA LEU A 215 -7.82 -12.93 -1.70
C LEU A 215 -7.08 -11.60 -1.42
N ALA A 216 -6.54 -11.01 -2.49
CA ALA A 216 -5.75 -9.78 -2.50
C ALA A 216 -6.33 -8.70 -3.44
N ALA A 217 -7.66 -8.72 -3.65
CA ALA A 217 -8.36 -7.88 -4.63
C ALA A 217 -8.60 -6.43 -4.15
N GLY A 218 -7.86 -5.97 -3.14
CA GLY A 218 -7.95 -4.59 -2.64
C GLY A 218 -9.37 -4.23 -2.21
N SER A 219 -9.90 -3.09 -2.65
CA SER A 219 -11.26 -2.66 -2.32
C SER A 219 -12.36 -3.62 -2.80
N LEU A 220 -12.07 -4.43 -3.82
CA LEU A 220 -13.00 -5.44 -4.35
C LEU A 220 -13.06 -6.73 -3.51
N SER A 221 -12.17 -6.91 -2.53
CA SER A 221 -12.09 -8.15 -1.75
C SER A 221 -13.40 -8.54 -1.04
N GLY A 222 -14.22 -7.56 -0.64
CA GLY A 222 -15.53 -7.81 -0.03
C GLY A 222 -16.65 -8.16 -1.04
N ARG A 223 -16.35 -8.23 -2.35
CA ARG A 223 -17.36 -8.42 -3.41
C ARG A 223 -17.23 -9.74 -4.18
N LEU A 224 -16.21 -10.55 -3.89
CA LEU A 224 -16.04 -11.83 -4.55
C LEU A 224 -17.24 -12.73 -4.21
N ALA A 225 -17.97 -13.16 -5.22
CA ALA A 225 -19.11 -14.06 -5.02
C ALA A 225 -18.67 -15.44 -4.48
N GLY A 226 -19.56 -16.19 -3.86
CA GLY A 226 -19.27 -17.52 -3.31
C GLY A 226 -18.43 -17.54 -2.03
N VAL A 227 -18.04 -16.39 -1.50
CA VAL A 227 -17.42 -16.27 -0.17
C VAL A 227 -18.53 -16.34 0.88
N PRO A 228 -18.47 -17.26 1.86
CA PRO A 228 -19.45 -17.33 2.94
C PRO A 228 -19.54 -16.00 3.69
N PRO A 229 -20.77 -15.54 4.08
CA PRO A 229 -20.96 -14.23 4.70
C PRO A 229 -20.10 -13.97 5.93
N GLU A 230 -19.83 -15.01 6.72
CA GLU A 230 -19.03 -14.96 7.95
C GLU A 230 -17.56 -14.69 7.71
N VAL A 231 -17.04 -14.93 6.51
CA VAL A 231 -15.61 -14.71 6.15
C VAL A 231 -15.41 -13.61 5.10
N VAL A 232 -16.46 -12.93 4.69
CA VAL A 232 -16.33 -11.80 3.75
C VAL A 232 -15.41 -10.73 4.33
N ALA A 233 -14.43 -10.28 3.54
CA ALA A 233 -13.51 -9.23 3.96
C ALA A 233 -14.26 -7.91 4.20
N PRO A 234 -14.20 -7.32 5.42
CA PRO A 234 -14.88 -6.06 5.72
C PRO A 234 -14.09 -4.87 5.17
N VAL A 235 -13.96 -4.79 3.86
CA VAL A 235 -13.20 -3.76 3.16
C VAL A 235 -14.14 -2.81 2.45
N ARG A 236 -13.91 -1.49 2.67
CA ARG A 236 -14.64 -0.42 2.00
C ARG A 236 -13.73 0.37 1.06
N PRO A 237 -14.24 0.90 -0.07
CA PRO A 237 -13.49 1.78 -0.94
C PRO A 237 -13.42 3.19 -0.33
N VAL A 238 -12.21 3.75 -0.25
CA VAL A 238 -11.97 5.15 0.13
C VAL A 238 -11.27 5.85 -1.00
N LYS A 239 -11.97 6.77 -1.67
CA LYS A 239 -11.46 7.50 -2.83
C LYS A 239 -10.36 8.49 -2.41
N GLY A 240 -9.35 8.60 -3.25
CA GLY A 240 -8.33 9.65 -3.16
C GLY A 240 -7.98 10.17 -4.54
N GLN A 241 -7.97 11.50 -4.67
CA GLN A 241 -7.51 12.18 -5.87
C GLN A 241 -6.07 12.63 -5.68
N VAL A 242 -5.27 12.53 -6.73
CA VAL A 242 -3.87 12.96 -6.77
C VAL A 242 -3.59 13.73 -8.05
N LEU A 243 -2.60 14.62 -7.97
CA LEU A 243 -2.10 15.37 -9.12
C LEU A 243 -0.65 14.97 -9.38
N ARG A 244 -0.24 15.01 -10.64
CA ARG A 244 1.16 14.87 -11.04
C ARG A 244 1.57 16.07 -11.85
N LEU A 245 2.68 16.65 -11.45
CA LEU A 245 3.28 17.81 -12.10
C LEU A 245 4.67 17.45 -12.60
N THR A 246 5.13 18.14 -13.62
CA THR A 246 6.50 18.00 -14.11
C THR A 246 7.34 19.20 -13.65
N VAL A 247 8.48 18.93 -13.04
CA VAL A 247 9.48 19.94 -12.67
C VAL A 247 10.39 20.18 -13.88
N PRO A 248 10.34 21.37 -14.51
CA PRO A 248 11.28 21.72 -15.56
C PRO A 248 12.73 21.70 -15.07
N ALA A 249 13.67 21.36 -15.92
CA ALA A 249 15.09 21.28 -15.56
C ALA A 249 15.64 22.57 -14.94
N ALA A 250 15.09 23.73 -15.33
CA ALA A 250 15.49 25.03 -14.78
C ALA A 250 15.14 25.21 -13.29
N TYR A 251 14.19 24.40 -12.77
CA TYR A 251 13.75 24.44 -11.37
C TYR A 251 14.23 23.23 -10.55
N ALA A 252 14.97 22.32 -11.17
CA ALA A 252 15.47 21.12 -10.49
C ALA A 252 16.72 21.41 -9.63
N PRO A 253 16.81 20.85 -8.40
CA PRO A 253 15.76 20.10 -7.71
C PRO A 253 14.71 21.04 -7.10
N PHE A 254 13.42 20.86 -7.38
CA PHE A 254 12.32 21.66 -6.84
C PHE A 254 12.10 21.37 -5.34
N LEU A 255 12.07 20.10 -4.97
CA LEU A 255 12.12 19.58 -3.60
C LEU A 255 13.14 18.44 -3.55
N SER A 256 13.83 18.29 -2.42
CA SER A 256 14.83 17.23 -2.22
C SER A 256 14.28 16.02 -1.47
N ARG A 257 13.22 16.19 -0.69
CA ARG A 257 12.56 15.19 0.15
C ARG A 257 11.05 15.27 0.07
N THR A 258 10.37 14.28 0.63
CA THR A 258 8.91 14.36 0.82
C THR A 258 8.57 15.49 1.79
N VAL A 259 7.62 16.34 1.41
CA VAL A 259 7.08 17.40 2.25
C VAL A 259 5.62 17.08 2.57
N ARG A 260 5.24 17.21 3.85
CA ARG A 260 3.87 16.99 4.32
C ARG A 260 3.40 18.17 5.16
N ALA A 261 2.10 18.42 5.15
CA ALA A 261 1.47 19.38 6.06
C ALA A 261 0.00 19.04 6.32
N VAL A 262 -0.54 19.63 7.36
CA VAL A 262 -1.97 19.87 7.49
C VAL A 262 -2.20 21.32 7.14
N VAL A 263 -3.06 21.60 6.17
CA VAL A 263 -3.42 22.94 5.72
C VAL A 263 -4.92 23.11 5.88
N ARG A 264 -5.35 23.99 6.79
CA ARG A 264 -6.78 24.20 7.07
C ARG A 264 -7.56 22.91 7.38
N GLY A 265 -6.93 21.97 8.08
CA GLY A 265 -7.51 20.66 8.40
C GLY A 265 -7.38 19.60 7.32
N SER A 266 -6.90 19.94 6.11
CA SER A 266 -6.64 18.98 5.03
C SER A 266 -5.20 18.50 5.05
N HIS A 267 -4.99 17.18 4.95
CA HIS A 267 -3.66 16.61 4.81
C HIS A 267 -3.18 16.71 3.37
N VAL A 268 -2.04 17.35 3.17
CA VAL A 268 -1.38 17.45 1.87
C VAL A 268 0.04 16.93 1.93
N TYR A 269 0.51 16.34 0.85
CA TYR A 269 1.88 15.91 0.67
C TYR A 269 2.38 16.21 -0.75
N LEU A 270 3.69 16.43 -0.85
CA LEU A 270 4.43 16.67 -2.08
C LEU A 270 5.57 15.67 -2.13
N VAL A 271 5.56 14.79 -3.13
CA VAL A 271 6.54 13.70 -3.24
C VAL A 271 7.33 13.85 -4.54
N PRO A 272 8.57 14.37 -4.47
CA PRO A 272 9.41 14.57 -5.64
C PRO A 272 10.02 13.25 -6.12
N ARG A 273 10.09 13.05 -7.44
CA ARG A 273 10.73 11.93 -8.11
C ARG A 273 12.03 12.34 -8.77
N GLU A 274 12.94 11.41 -8.98
CA GLU A 274 14.22 11.67 -9.68
C GLU A 274 14.03 12.01 -11.15
N ASN A 275 12.97 11.48 -11.77
CA ASN A 275 12.64 11.78 -13.17
C ASN A 275 12.00 13.18 -13.37
N GLY A 276 11.95 14.01 -12.33
CA GLY A 276 11.34 15.33 -12.39
C GLY A 276 9.81 15.35 -12.21
N GLU A 277 9.18 14.23 -11.88
CA GLU A 277 7.76 14.21 -11.48
C GLU A 277 7.62 14.70 -10.04
N LEU A 278 6.56 15.46 -9.77
CA LEU A 278 6.12 15.83 -8.43
C LEU A 278 4.69 15.35 -8.22
N VAL A 279 4.49 14.45 -7.25
CA VAL A 279 3.15 13.96 -6.88
C VAL A 279 2.58 14.81 -5.76
N VAL A 280 1.37 15.34 -5.96
CA VAL A 280 0.60 16.09 -4.96
C VAL A 280 -0.63 15.29 -4.57
N GLY A 281 -0.85 15.10 -3.28
CA GLY A 281 -1.98 14.33 -2.77
C GLY A 281 -2.33 14.65 -1.33
N ALA A 282 -3.39 14.11 -0.84
CA ALA A 282 -4.48 13.47 -1.57
C ALA A 282 -5.79 13.75 -0.86
N THR A 283 -6.86 13.81 -1.61
CA THR A 283 -8.20 13.83 -1.01
C THR A 283 -8.51 12.52 -0.29
N SER A 284 -9.50 12.54 0.59
CA SER A 284 -10.04 11.35 1.26
C SER A 284 -11.56 11.45 1.30
N GLU A 285 -12.21 10.61 0.50
CA GLU A 285 -13.64 10.72 0.22
C GLU A 285 -14.32 9.33 0.33
N GLU A 286 -15.41 9.23 1.07
CA GLU A 286 -16.21 8.00 1.16
C GLU A 286 -17.42 8.11 0.22
N LEU A 287 -17.17 7.98 -1.08
CA LEU A 287 -18.16 8.10 -2.16
C LEU A 287 -18.42 6.77 -2.87
N GLY A 288 -18.28 5.66 -2.14
CA GLY A 288 -18.44 4.31 -2.70
C GLY A 288 -17.45 4.05 -3.83
N TRP A 289 -17.94 3.62 -4.98
CA TRP A 289 -17.13 3.18 -6.12
C TRP A 289 -16.82 4.30 -7.13
N ASP A 290 -17.19 5.54 -6.82
CA ASP A 290 -16.91 6.68 -7.69
C ASP A 290 -15.40 6.96 -7.72
N THR A 291 -14.83 7.02 -8.93
CA THR A 291 -13.43 7.40 -9.20
C THR A 291 -13.33 8.63 -10.09
N THR A 292 -14.41 9.42 -10.19
CA THR A 292 -14.42 10.66 -10.97
C THR A 292 -13.50 11.69 -10.31
N VAL A 293 -12.58 12.27 -11.09
CA VAL A 293 -11.81 13.44 -10.65
C VAL A 293 -12.71 14.68 -10.72
N THR A 294 -12.79 15.43 -9.61
CA THR A 294 -13.65 16.60 -9.51
C THR A 294 -12.82 17.89 -9.54
N ALA A 295 -13.40 18.96 -10.09
CA ALA A 295 -12.79 20.30 -10.05
C ALA A 295 -12.51 20.76 -8.61
N GLY A 296 -13.38 20.39 -7.66
CA GLY A 296 -13.20 20.70 -6.24
C GLY A 296 -11.96 20.02 -5.65
N GLY A 297 -11.77 18.72 -5.91
CA GLY A 297 -10.60 17.98 -5.44
C GLY A 297 -9.29 18.51 -6.04
N VAL A 298 -9.27 18.81 -7.34
CA VAL A 298 -8.11 19.43 -7.99
C VAL A 298 -7.80 20.80 -7.39
N TYR A 299 -8.81 21.64 -7.19
CA TYR A 299 -8.66 22.97 -6.60
C TYR A 299 -8.12 22.88 -5.16
N GLU A 300 -8.68 22.01 -4.32
CA GLU A 300 -8.24 21.80 -2.94
C GLU A 300 -6.75 21.43 -2.89
N LEU A 301 -6.34 20.44 -3.66
CA LEU A 301 -4.95 19.98 -3.68
C LEU A 301 -3.99 21.06 -4.19
N LEU A 302 -4.34 21.82 -5.25
CA LEU A 302 -3.51 22.91 -5.76
C LEU A 302 -3.43 24.08 -4.79
N ARG A 303 -4.54 24.45 -4.16
CA ARG A 303 -4.59 25.53 -3.15
C ARG A 303 -3.65 25.18 -1.98
N ASP A 304 -3.79 23.99 -1.40
CA ASP A 304 -3.04 23.60 -0.22
C ASP A 304 -1.55 23.41 -0.54
N ALA A 305 -1.26 22.85 -1.70
CA ALA A 305 0.12 22.73 -2.19
C ALA A 305 0.75 24.11 -2.47
N HIS A 306 0.00 25.08 -3.00
CA HIS A 306 0.47 26.45 -3.20
C HIS A 306 0.75 27.19 -1.89
N GLU A 307 -0.09 27.02 -0.87
CA GLU A 307 0.18 27.59 0.44
C GLU A 307 1.49 27.07 1.05
N LEU A 308 1.83 25.82 0.73
CA LEU A 308 3.02 25.14 1.20
C LEU A 308 4.28 25.50 0.41
N VAL A 309 4.14 25.51 -0.92
CA VAL A 309 5.21 25.74 -1.90
C VAL A 309 4.67 26.65 -3.01
N PRO A 310 4.77 27.98 -2.86
CA PRO A 310 4.12 28.92 -3.79
C PRO A 310 4.49 28.74 -5.26
N GLY A 311 5.73 28.33 -5.55
CA GLY A 311 6.21 28.08 -6.91
C GLY A 311 5.56 26.89 -7.63
N ILE A 312 4.72 26.11 -6.96
CA ILE A 312 4.11 24.90 -7.54
C ILE A 312 3.16 25.23 -8.70
N THR A 313 2.55 26.41 -8.70
CA THR A 313 1.64 26.86 -9.75
C THR A 313 2.32 27.14 -11.09
N GLU A 314 3.65 27.24 -11.10
CA GLU A 314 4.45 27.41 -12.32
C GLU A 314 4.79 26.06 -12.99
N LEU A 315 4.47 24.94 -12.31
CA LEU A 315 4.77 23.59 -12.81
C LEU A 315 3.63 23.10 -13.72
N PRO A 316 3.95 22.52 -14.91
CA PRO A 316 2.95 21.87 -15.74
C PRO A 316 2.21 20.75 -15.01
N LEU A 317 0.87 20.81 -14.99
CA LEU A 317 0.00 19.72 -14.52
C LEU A 317 -0.12 18.69 -15.64
N THR A 318 0.41 17.49 -15.42
CA THR A 318 0.51 16.44 -16.45
C THR A 318 -0.52 15.34 -16.30
N GLU A 319 -0.98 15.08 -15.07
CA GLU A 319 -2.01 14.05 -14.80
C GLU A 319 -2.85 14.42 -13.59
N THR A 320 -4.15 14.14 -13.67
CA THR A 320 -5.08 14.11 -12.53
C THR A 320 -5.71 12.73 -12.47
N ARG A 321 -5.71 12.09 -11.31
CA ARG A 321 -6.24 10.73 -11.17
C ARG A 321 -6.90 10.51 -9.83
N ALA A 322 -7.93 9.65 -9.83
CA ALA A 322 -8.55 9.16 -8.61
C ALA A 322 -8.46 7.63 -8.54
N GLY A 323 -8.43 7.09 -7.32
CA GLY A 323 -8.46 5.66 -7.08
C GLY A 323 -8.99 5.33 -5.70
N LEU A 324 -9.19 4.04 -5.44
CA LEU A 324 -9.86 3.54 -4.25
C LEU A 324 -8.85 2.83 -3.33
N ARG A 325 -8.66 3.36 -2.15
CA ARG A 325 -7.92 2.70 -1.08
C ARG A 325 -8.79 1.61 -0.45
N PRO A 326 -8.25 0.42 -0.18
CA PRO A 326 -8.98 -0.65 0.51
C PRO A 326 -8.98 -0.39 2.03
N GLY A 327 -9.99 0.32 2.54
CA GLY A 327 -10.12 0.61 3.97
C GLY A 327 -10.74 -0.55 4.74
N SER A 328 -10.09 -1.04 5.80
CA SER A 328 -10.68 -1.91 6.82
C SER A 328 -11.37 -1.08 7.90
N PRO A 329 -12.16 -1.67 8.83
CA PRO A 329 -12.82 -0.91 9.90
C PRO A 329 -11.85 -0.17 10.83
N ASP A 330 -10.69 -0.75 11.10
CA ASP A 330 -9.63 -0.22 11.96
C ASP A 330 -8.42 0.33 11.20
N ASN A 331 -8.52 0.50 9.88
CA ASN A 331 -7.47 0.94 8.97
C ASN A 331 -6.22 0.03 8.91
N ALA A 332 -6.20 -1.07 9.65
CA ALA A 332 -5.12 -2.04 9.63
C ALA A 332 -5.37 -3.16 8.61
N PRO A 333 -4.33 -3.79 8.04
CA PRO A 333 -4.49 -4.82 7.02
C PRO A 333 -5.21 -6.05 7.56
N LEU A 334 -5.79 -6.83 6.67
CA LEU A 334 -6.33 -8.17 6.92
C LEU A 334 -5.32 -9.17 6.36
N LEU A 335 -4.57 -9.83 7.25
CA LEU A 335 -3.49 -10.75 6.88
C LEU A 335 -3.71 -12.12 7.52
N GLY A 336 -3.69 -13.17 6.70
CA GLY A 336 -3.69 -14.54 7.20
C GLY A 336 -4.98 -15.33 6.96
N PRO A 337 -5.14 -16.47 7.66
CA PRO A 337 -6.22 -17.40 7.42
C PRO A 337 -7.57 -16.85 7.88
N THR A 338 -8.63 -17.24 7.16
CA THR A 338 -10.02 -17.04 7.57
C THR A 338 -10.56 -18.26 8.32
N ASP A 339 -11.83 -18.23 8.70
CA ASP A 339 -12.54 -19.40 9.25
C ASP A 339 -12.93 -20.41 8.16
N LEU A 340 -12.88 -20.03 6.88
CA LEU A 340 -12.99 -20.97 5.75
C LEU A 340 -11.61 -21.60 5.47
N PRO A 341 -11.40 -22.89 5.73
CA PRO A 341 -10.13 -23.56 5.44
C PRO A 341 -9.70 -23.34 3.97
N GLY A 342 -8.43 -23.06 3.75
CA GLY A 342 -7.87 -22.82 2.42
C GLY A 342 -8.07 -21.42 1.88
N LEU A 343 -8.83 -20.53 2.55
CA LEU A 343 -8.95 -19.13 2.19
C LEU A 343 -8.11 -18.26 3.13
N HIS A 344 -7.25 -17.44 2.55
CA HIS A 344 -6.44 -16.45 3.24
C HIS A 344 -6.76 -15.05 2.71
N LEU A 345 -6.65 -14.03 3.55
CA LEU A 345 -6.76 -12.64 3.13
C LEU A 345 -5.39 -11.96 3.14
N ALA A 346 -5.16 -11.12 2.14
CA ALA A 346 -4.05 -10.16 2.07
C ALA A 346 -4.59 -8.86 1.47
N THR A 347 -5.37 -8.11 2.26
CA THR A 347 -6.13 -6.94 1.78
C THR A 347 -6.33 -5.91 2.89
N GLY A 348 -7.07 -4.85 2.65
CA GLY A 348 -7.43 -3.87 3.68
C GLY A 348 -6.28 -2.97 4.14
N HIS A 349 -5.20 -2.87 3.38
CA HIS A 349 -3.99 -2.11 3.74
C HIS A 349 -4.18 -0.59 3.79
N TYR A 350 -5.32 -0.08 3.36
CA TYR A 350 -5.70 1.34 3.36
C TYR A 350 -4.60 2.24 2.78
N ARG A 351 -4.01 3.14 3.61
CA ARG A 351 -2.93 4.06 3.21
C ARG A 351 -1.56 3.37 3.09
N ASN A 352 -1.39 2.24 3.79
CA ASN A 352 -0.10 1.64 4.04
C ASN A 352 0.28 0.52 3.05
N GLY A 353 -0.50 0.30 1.98
CA GLY A 353 -0.27 -0.82 1.06
C GLY A 353 1.12 -0.82 0.42
N VAL A 354 1.64 0.36 0.04
CA VAL A 354 2.99 0.47 -0.52
C VAL A 354 4.03 0.19 0.57
N LEU A 355 3.92 0.86 1.73
CA LEU A 355 4.81 0.65 2.87
C LEU A 355 4.88 -0.82 3.28
N LEU A 356 3.74 -1.50 3.36
CA LEU A 356 3.66 -2.87 3.88
C LEU A 356 3.95 -3.96 2.82
N THR A 357 4.27 -3.59 1.58
CA THR A 357 4.49 -4.55 0.49
C THR A 357 5.55 -5.61 0.82
N PRO A 358 6.79 -5.27 1.26
CA PRO A 358 7.81 -6.29 1.53
C PRO A 358 7.37 -7.27 2.60
N LEU A 359 6.94 -6.77 3.75
CA LEU A 359 6.58 -7.59 4.89
C LEU A 359 5.33 -8.44 4.63
N THR A 360 4.33 -7.91 3.90
CA THR A 360 3.16 -8.69 3.50
C THR A 360 3.55 -9.89 2.64
N GLY A 361 4.46 -9.68 1.68
CA GLY A 361 4.96 -10.77 0.84
C GLY A 361 5.63 -11.87 1.65
N GLU A 362 6.52 -11.53 2.59
CA GLU A 362 7.20 -12.46 3.48
C GLU A 362 6.22 -13.24 4.37
N VAL A 363 5.33 -12.52 5.05
CA VAL A 363 4.32 -13.08 5.96
C VAL A 363 3.41 -14.08 5.23
N MET A 364 2.89 -13.68 4.07
CA MET A 364 2.00 -14.54 3.32
C MET A 364 2.71 -15.77 2.75
N ALA A 365 3.93 -15.60 2.23
CA ALA A 365 4.70 -16.72 1.72
C ALA A 365 5.09 -17.70 2.83
N GLU A 366 5.38 -17.24 4.05
CA GLU A 366 5.64 -18.11 5.20
C GLU A 366 4.38 -18.89 5.59
N LEU A 367 3.24 -18.20 5.73
CA LEU A 367 1.96 -18.86 6.00
C LEU A 367 1.64 -19.94 4.95
N LEU A 368 1.82 -19.62 3.66
CA LEU A 368 1.49 -20.54 2.56
C LEU A 368 2.41 -21.76 2.51
N THR A 369 3.66 -21.66 2.97
CA THR A 369 4.63 -22.78 2.98
C THR A 369 4.60 -23.60 4.23
N THR A 370 4.44 -22.99 5.40
CA THR A 370 4.53 -23.65 6.71
C THR A 370 3.15 -23.94 7.32
N GLY A 371 2.12 -23.19 6.93
CA GLY A 371 0.81 -23.18 7.57
C GLY A 371 0.76 -22.30 8.84
N GLU A 372 1.87 -21.68 9.22
CA GLU A 372 1.96 -20.85 10.43
C GLU A 372 2.04 -19.37 10.07
N LEU A 373 1.22 -18.55 10.74
CA LEU A 373 1.26 -17.10 10.59
C LEU A 373 2.32 -16.51 11.53
N PRO A 374 3.30 -15.73 11.02
CA PRO A 374 4.30 -15.06 11.85
C PRO A 374 3.67 -14.17 12.94
N ASP A 375 4.31 -14.14 14.11
CA ASP A 375 3.79 -13.41 15.28
C ASP A 375 3.46 -11.95 15.03
N ILE A 376 4.29 -11.26 14.24
CA ILE A 376 4.08 -9.86 13.87
C ILE A 376 2.76 -9.61 13.14
N ALA A 377 2.22 -10.62 12.44
CA ALA A 377 0.98 -10.52 11.68
C ALA A 377 -0.26 -11.03 12.46
N ARG A 378 -0.08 -11.70 13.61
CA ARG A 378 -1.20 -12.25 14.40
C ARG A 378 -2.25 -11.22 14.81
N PRO A 379 -1.90 -9.98 15.21
CA PRO A 379 -2.89 -8.96 15.53
C PRO A 379 -3.76 -8.55 14.33
N PHE A 380 -3.31 -8.83 13.11
CA PHE A 380 -3.95 -8.38 11.87
C PHE A 380 -4.75 -9.47 11.16
N THR A 381 -5.02 -10.59 11.84
CA THR A 381 -5.86 -11.66 11.27
C THR A 381 -7.29 -11.20 11.02
N PRO A 382 -7.97 -11.72 9.98
CA PRO A 382 -9.39 -11.42 9.73
C PRO A 382 -10.30 -11.74 10.91
N ARG A 383 -9.92 -12.72 11.73
CA ARG A 383 -10.68 -13.20 12.91
C ARG A 383 -10.92 -12.13 13.96
N ARG A 384 -10.12 -11.05 13.99
CA ARG A 384 -10.34 -9.92 14.92
C ARG A 384 -11.70 -9.23 14.74
N PHE A 385 -12.36 -9.46 13.59
CA PHE A 385 -13.72 -8.95 13.32
C PHE A 385 -14.82 -10.02 13.44
N SER A 386 -14.51 -11.28 13.71
CA SER A 386 -15.51 -12.35 13.79
C SER A 386 -16.39 -12.19 15.03
N ALA A 387 -15.84 -11.78 16.18
CA ALA A 387 -16.62 -11.54 17.41
C ALA A 387 -17.62 -10.38 17.28
N ALA A 388 -17.20 -9.27 16.68
CA ALA A 388 -18.04 -8.09 16.50
C ALA A 388 -19.26 -8.35 15.56
N ARG A 389 -19.16 -9.31 14.65
CA ARG A 389 -20.26 -9.70 13.78
C ARG A 389 -21.34 -10.52 14.51
N GLN A 390 -20.96 -11.32 15.50
CA GLN A 390 -21.91 -12.10 16.30
C GLN A 390 -22.81 -11.21 17.14
N GLU A 391 -22.31 -10.07 17.64
CA GLU A 391 -23.10 -9.11 18.43
C GLU A 391 -24.07 -8.27 17.57
N SER A 392 -23.82 -8.09 16.27
CA SER A 392 -24.71 -7.32 15.37
C SER A 392 -25.87 -8.12 14.82
N PHE A 393 -25.93 -9.44 15.01
CA PHE A 393 -27.02 -10.35 14.62
C PHE A 393 -27.78 -10.95 15.81
N ALA A 394 -27.42 -10.58 17.05
CA ALA A 394 -28.15 -10.93 18.28
C ALA A 394 -29.00 -9.74 18.74
#